data_4c7fa5aa11cf34a984cd684f0681f90e
#
_entry.id   4c7fa5aa11cf34a984cd684f0681f90e
#
_cell.length_a   1.000
_cell.length_b   1.000
_cell.length_c   1.000
_cell.angle_alpha   90.00
_cell.angle_beta   90.00
_cell.angle_gamma   90.00
#
_symmetry.space_group_name_H-M   'P 1'
#
loop_
_entity.id
_entity.type
_entity.pdbx_description
1 polymer ?
#
loop_
_entity_poly.entity_id
_entity_poly.type
_entity_poly.pdbx_seq_one_letter_code
_entity_poly.pdbx_strand_id
1 'polypeptide(L)'
;EEFLGLVNDKEAVLVGIGNLGRALALYPGFRRYGLQIVALFDSEPSKFGQLVGEREILPVSKLTDVVRRLNILMGIITVPAEAAQEVANMMVAGGIQVIWNFAPCKLEVPESVLVKNEDLAVELATLSHHITRRKLSAQAADAEHKAAENSGGS
;
A
#
# COMPACT_ATOMS: atom_id res chain seq x y z
N GLU A 1 -12.22 -8.85 -25.58
CA GLU A 1 -12.98 -7.88 -25.62
C GLU A 1 -13.05 -6.97 -24.49
N GLU A 2 -14.17 -6.72 -23.96
CA GLU A 2 -14.36 -5.86 -22.81
C GLU A 2 -13.50 -6.29 -21.64
N PHE A 3 -13.36 -7.58 -21.47
CA PHE A 3 -12.52 -8.12 -20.40
C PHE A 3 -11.06 -7.70 -20.60
N LEU A 4 -10.55 -7.79 -21.81
CA LEU A 4 -9.17 -7.41 -22.11
C LEU A 4 -8.96 -5.91 -21.96
N GLY A 5 -9.94 -5.10 -22.36
CA GLY A 5 -9.88 -3.65 -22.17
C GLY A 5 -9.85 -3.27 -20.70
N LEU A 6 -10.62 -3.97 -19.86
CA LEU A 6 -10.62 -3.72 -18.42
C LEU A 6 -9.28 -4.09 -17.79
N VAL A 7 -8.63 -5.12 -18.26
CA VAL A 7 -7.33 -5.53 -17.74
C VAL A 7 -6.25 -4.53 -18.13
N ASN A 8 -6.36 -3.93 -19.32
CA ASN A 8 -5.30 -3.09 -19.85
C ASN A 8 -5.40 -1.61 -19.52
N ASP A 9 -6.48 -1.16 -18.86
CA ASP A 9 -6.70 0.28 -18.76
C ASP A 9 -7.44 0.65 -17.48
N LYS A 10 -6.98 0.14 -16.35
CA LYS A 10 -7.59 0.47 -15.07
C LYS A 10 -6.94 1.68 -14.46
N GLU A 11 -7.75 2.67 -14.17
CA GLU A 11 -7.31 3.89 -13.49
C GLU A 11 -7.61 3.81 -12.00
N ALA A 12 -6.69 4.35 -11.19
CA ALA A 12 -6.83 4.36 -9.75
C ALA A 12 -6.46 5.72 -9.18
N VAL A 13 -7.04 6.04 -8.03
CA VAL A 13 -6.61 7.17 -7.21
C VAL A 13 -5.79 6.64 -6.03
N LEU A 14 -4.87 7.45 -5.55
CA LEU A 14 -4.03 7.10 -4.40
C LEU A 14 -4.16 8.21 -3.36
N VAL A 15 -4.48 7.83 -2.13
CA VAL A 15 -4.64 8.78 -1.02
C VAL A 15 -3.63 8.49 0.07
N GLY A 16 -2.86 9.51 0.43
CA GLY A 16 -1.80 9.41 1.43
C GLY A 16 -0.43 9.37 0.79
N ILE A 17 0.21 10.54 0.65
CA ILE A 17 1.49 10.64 -0.04
C ILE A 17 2.61 10.83 0.99
N GLY A 18 2.79 9.79 1.81
CA GLY A 18 3.98 9.62 2.63
C GLY A 18 5.02 8.80 1.87
N ASN A 19 5.88 8.11 2.59
CA ASN A 19 6.94 7.31 1.94
C ASN A 19 6.36 6.18 1.09
N LEU A 20 5.39 5.45 1.61
CA LEU A 20 4.79 4.35 0.87
C LEU A 20 3.97 4.86 -0.32
N GLY A 21 3.16 5.88 -0.11
CA GLY A 21 2.34 6.45 -1.19
C GLY A 21 3.20 6.97 -2.33
N ARG A 22 4.30 7.66 -2.03
CA ARG A 22 5.25 8.12 -3.04
C ARG A 22 5.84 6.96 -3.82
N ALA A 23 6.27 5.92 -3.11
CA ALA A 23 6.87 4.75 -3.75
C ALA A 23 5.87 4.07 -4.69
N LEU A 24 4.62 3.93 -4.26
CA LEU A 24 3.59 3.34 -5.09
C LEU A 24 3.27 4.22 -6.31
N ALA A 25 3.18 5.54 -6.10
CA ALA A 25 2.88 6.47 -7.18
C ALA A 25 3.93 6.44 -8.28
N LEU A 26 5.19 6.17 -7.91
CA LEU A 26 6.32 6.15 -8.84
C LEU A 26 6.66 4.75 -9.34
N TYR A 27 5.98 3.73 -8.86
CA TYR A 27 6.30 2.34 -9.22
C TYR A 27 5.91 2.04 -10.67
N PRO A 28 6.89 1.79 -11.56
CA PRO A 28 6.58 1.57 -12.97
C PRO A 28 5.94 0.23 -13.25
N GLY A 29 6.05 -0.73 -12.32
CA GLY A 29 5.52 -2.08 -12.51
C GLY A 29 4.01 -2.15 -12.64
N PHE A 30 3.27 -1.16 -12.12
CA PHE A 30 1.81 -1.19 -12.22
C PHE A 30 1.30 -1.15 -13.66
N ARG A 31 1.99 -0.44 -14.53
CA ARG A 31 1.57 -0.36 -15.94
C ARG A 31 1.63 -1.72 -16.64
N ARG A 32 2.52 -2.60 -16.19
CA ARG A 32 2.61 -3.96 -16.75
C ARG A 32 1.34 -4.75 -16.48
N TYR A 33 0.62 -4.41 -15.41
CA TYR A 33 -0.62 -5.09 -15.03
C TYR A 33 -1.84 -4.28 -15.41
N GLY A 34 -1.67 -3.24 -16.23
CA GLY A 34 -2.77 -2.43 -16.70
C GLY A 34 -3.30 -1.44 -15.67
N LEU A 35 -2.53 -1.14 -14.62
CA LEU A 35 -2.95 -0.19 -13.59
C LEU A 35 -2.23 1.14 -13.78
N GLN A 36 -2.98 2.23 -13.76
CA GLN A 36 -2.44 3.57 -13.85
C GLN A 36 -2.99 4.43 -12.73
N ILE A 37 -2.12 5.00 -11.90
CA ILE A 37 -2.52 5.94 -10.86
C ILE A 37 -2.67 7.31 -11.52
N VAL A 38 -3.89 7.84 -11.57
CA VAL A 38 -4.19 9.05 -12.32
C VAL A 38 -4.37 10.28 -11.45
N ALA A 39 -4.54 10.13 -10.13
CA ALA A 39 -4.68 11.27 -9.23
C ALA A 39 -4.13 10.92 -7.86
N LEU A 40 -3.50 11.90 -7.21
CA LEU A 40 -2.87 11.76 -5.90
C LEU A 40 -3.51 12.76 -4.94
N PHE A 41 -3.77 12.30 -3.70
CA PHE A 41 -4.43 13.11 -2.68
C PHE A 41 -3.71 13.00 -1.34
N ASP A 42 -3.75 14.08 -0.59
CA ASP A 42 -3.26 14.10 0.79
C ASP A 42 -4.07 15.13 1.59
N SER A 43 -4.07 14.97 2.91
CA SER A 43 -4.73 15.92 3.80
C SER A 43 -3.80 17.03 4.28
N GLU A 44 -2.48 16.88 4.08
CA GLU A 44 -1.49 17.84 4.57
C GLU A 44 -1.33 19.01 3.63
N PRO A 45 -1.73 20.23 4.03
CA PRO A 45 -1.68 21.38 3.13
C PRO A 45 -0.29 21.68 2.56
N SER A 46 0.76 21.39 3.31
CA SER A 46 2.13 21.65 2.83
C SER A 46 2.51 20.80 1.62
N LYS A 47 1.76 19.74 1.37
CA LYS A 47 2.02 18.86 0.22
C LYS A 47 1.24 19.23 -1.02
N PHE A 48 0.20 20.06 -0.89
CA PHE A 48 -0.66 20.41 -2.03
C PHE A 48 0.15 21.09 -3.10
N GLY A 49 -0.01 20.65 -4.33
CA GLY A 49 0.68 21.20 -5.48
C GLY A 49 2.07 20.63 -5.72
N GLN A 50 2.62 19.86 -4.78
CA GLN A 50 3.89 19.20 -5.02
C GLN A 50 3.73 18.13 -6.08
N LEU A 51 4.77 17.94 -6.89
CA LEU A 51 4.76 16.92 -7.93
C LEU A 51 5.37 15.62 -7.43
N VAL A 52 4.71 14.52 -7.76
CA VAL A 52 5.28 13.18 -7.61
C VAL A 52 5.26 12.59 -9.02
N GLY A 53 6.43 12.50 -9.63
CA GLY A 53 6.51 12.27 -11.06
C GLY A 53 5.89 13.45 -11.80
N GLU A 54 4.93 13.19 -12.65
CA GLU A 54 4.23 14.22 -13.41
C GLU A 54 2.91 14.65 -12.77
N ARG A 55 2.55 14.06 -11.63
CA ARG A 55 1.24 14.31 -11.01
C ARG A 55 1.35 15.17 -9.78
N GLU A 56 0.42 16.10 -9.68
CA GLU A 56 0.33 17.04 -8.58
C GLU A 56 -0.50 16.45 -7.45
N ILE A 57 -0.08 16.68 -6.20
CA ILE A 57 -0.84 16.23 -5.03
C ILE A 57 -2.02 17.19 -4.83
N LEU A 58 -3.22 16.63 -4.78
CA LEU A 58 -4.46 17.38 -4.59
C LEU A 58 -4.95 17.27 -3.15
N PRO A 59 -5.73 18.25 -2.67
CA PRO A 59 -6.39 18.14 -1.37
C PRO A 59 -7.36 16.96 -1.35
N VAL A 60 -7.37 16.22 -0.24
CA VAL A 60 -8.28 15.07 -0.10
C VAL A 60 -9.75 15.50 -0.17
N SER A 61 -10.05 16.75 0.14
CA SER A 61 -11.41 17.28 0.02
C SER A 61 -11.97 17.18 -1.39
N LYS A 62 -11.12 17.04 -2.40
CA LYS A 62 -11.53 16.89 -3.80
C LYS A 62 -11.70 15.45 -4.24
N LEU A 63 -11.43 14.50 -3.36
CA LEU A 63 -11.38 13.07 -3.72
C LEU A 63 -12.69 12.57 -4.33
N THR A 64 -13.81 12.75 -3.62
CA THR A 64 -15.11 12.25 -4.07
C THR A 64 -15.51 12.82 -5.44
N ASP A 65 -15.28 14.12 -5.62
CA ASP A 65 -15.64 14.80 -6.86
C ASP A 65 -14.78 14.29 -8.03
N VAL A 66 -13.49 14.17 -7.84
CA VAL A 66 -12.58 13.68 -8.89
C VAL A 66 -12.91 12.23 -9.26
N VAL A 67 -13.13 11.38 -8.26
CA VAL A 67 -13.51 9.98 -8.51
C VAL A 67 -14.77 9.91 -9.34
N ARG A 68 -15.78 10.71 -8.98
CA ARG A 68 -17.05 10.71 -9.68
C ARG A 68 -16.92 11.23 -11.11
N ARG A 69 -16.23 12.34 -11.28
CA ARG A 69 -16.09 12.96 -12.61
C ARG A 69 -15.31 12.13 -13.58
N LEU A 70 -14.26 11.47 -13.11
CA LEU A 70 -13.41 10.64 -13.96
C LEU A 70 -13.87 9.19 -14.01
N ASN A 71 -14.94 8.86 -13.29
CA ASN A 71 -15.51 7.52 -13.25
C ASN A 71 -14.46 6.48 -12.84
N ILE A 72 -13.71 6.77 -11.80
CA ILE A 72 -12.65 5.87 -11.33
C ILE A 72 -13.25 4.82 -10.40
N LEU A 73 -12.89 3.57 -10.62
CA LEU A 73 -13.47 2.44 -9.88
C LEU A 73 -12.53 1.88 -8.81
N MET A 74 -11.25 2.26 -8.83
CA MET A 74 -10.28 1.72 -7.89
C MET A 74 -9.61 2.83 -7.08
N GLY A 75 -9.47 2.59 -5.76
CA GLY A 75 -8.76 3.49 -4.86
C GLY A 75 -7.72 2.76 -4.05
N ILE A 76 -6.59 3.43 -3.82
CA ILE A 76 -5.49 2.90 -3.00
C ILE A 76 -5.36 3.79 -1.78
N ILE A 77 -5.36 3.19 -0.58
CA ILE A 77 -5.28 3.91 0.68
C ILE A 77 -3.95 3.64 1.36
N THR A 78 -3.18 4.70 1.58
CA THR A 78 -1.89 4.64 2.27
C THR A 78 -1.81 5.69 3.38
N VAL A 79 -2.96 6.09 3.93
CA VAL A 79 -3.03 7.01 5.07
C VAL A 79 -2.88 6.25 6.39
N PRO A 80 -2.64 6.94 7.52
CA PRO A 80 -2.66 6.29 8.82
C PRO A 80 -4.02 5.67 9.14
N ALA A 81 -4.02 4.69 10.04
CA ALA A 81 -5.24 3.95 10.40
C ALA A 81 -6.40 4.86 10.80
N GLU A 82 -6.09 5.96 11.52
CA GLU A 82 -7.11 6.88 12.03
C GLU A 82 -7.87 7.60 10.92
N ALA A 83 -7.26 7.76 9.76
CA ALA A 83 -7.86 8.49 8.63
C ALA A 83 -8.46 7.56 7.57
N ALA A 84 -8.17 6.26 7.64
CA ALA A 84 -8.48 5.35 6.54
C ALA A 84 -9.98 5.17 6.29
N GLN A 85 -10.78 5.08 7.36
CA GLN A 85 -12.22 4.87 7.20
C GLN A 85 -12.89 6.06 6.51
N GLU A 86 -12.51 7.27 6.89
CA GLU A 86 -13.08 8.47 6.26
C GLU A 86 -12.72 8.52 4.78
N VAL A 87 -11.48 8.19 4.44
CA VAL A 87 -11.04 8.15 3.04
C VAL A 87 -11.83 7.09 2.27
N ALA A 88 -12.03 5.91 2.85
CA ALA A 88 -12.85 4.87 2.23
C ALA A 88 -14.28 5.35 1.97
N ASN A 89 -14.87 6.05 2.95
CA ASN A 89 -16.22 6.59 2.80
C ASN A 89 -16.29 7.58 1.63
N MET A 90 -15.29 8.44 1.49
CA MET A 90 -15.23 9.40 0.38
C MET A 90 -15.08 8.70 -0.97
N MET A 91 -14.28 7.64 -1.02
CA MET A 91 -14.11 6.83 -2.22
C MET A 91 -15.42 6.17 -2.64
N VAL A 92 -16.08 5.55 -1.69
CA VAL A 92 -17.36 4.86 -1.95
C VAL A 92 -18.43 5.86 -2.41
N ALA A 93 -18.48 7.03 -1.78
CA ALA A 93 -19.41 8.08 -2.17
C ALA A 93 -19.19 8.56 -3.62
N GLY A 94 -17.97 8.48 -4.11
CA GLY A 94 -17.62 8.85 -5.49
C GLY A 94 -17.84 7.74 -6.51
N GLY A 95 -18.06 6.50 -6.06
CA GLY A 95 -18.29 5.38 -6.96
C GLY A 95 -17.19 4.32 -7.00
N ILE A 96 -16.19 4.40 -6.14
CA ILE A 96 -15.14 3.38 -6.07
C ILE A 96 -15.76 2.03 -5.72
N GLN A 97 -15.35 1.00 -6.43
CA GLN A 97 -15.83 -0.38 -6.24
C GLN A 97 -14.75 -1.32 -5.71
N VAL A 98 -13.48 -0.94 -5.82
CA VAL A 98 -12.35 -1.74 -5.36
C VAL A 98 -11.41 -0.84 -4.57
N ILE A 99 -11.10 -1.25 -3.35
CA ILE A 99 -10.15 -0.51 -2.50
C ILE A 99 -8.98 -1.42 -2.15
N TRP A 100 -7.77 -0.94 -2.44
CA TRP A 100 -6.54 -1.59 -2.01
C TRP A 100 -6.04 -0.84 -0.79
N ASN A 101 -6.20 -1.46 0.38
CA ASN A 101 -5.95 -0.81 1.66
C ASN A 101 -4.62 -1.23 2.27
N PHE A 102 -3.71 -0.28 2.41
CA PHE A 102 -2.42 -0.48 3.09
C PHE A 102 -2.45 0.02 4.53
N ALA A 103 -3.52 0.71 4.97
CA ALA A 103 -3.62 1.17 6.35
C ALA A 103 -3.86 -0.02 7.28
N PRO A 104 -3.26 -0.02 8.48
CA PRO A 104 -3.39 -1.17 9.39
C PRO A 104 -4.71 -1.11 10.18
N CYS A 105 -5.81 -1.21 9.48
CA CYS A 105 -7.14 -1.22 10.08
C CYS A 105 -8.12 -1.93 9.17
N LYS A 106 -9.24 -2.37 9.76
CA LYS A 106 -10.33 -2.96 9.01
C LYS A 106 -11.28 -1.85 8.56
N LEU A 107 -11.61 -1.83 7.28
CA LEU A 107 -12.55 -0.87 6.72
C LEU A 107 -13.96 -1.43 6.70
N GLU A 108 -14.94 -0.57 7.04
CA GLU A 108 -16.35 -0.89 6.93
C GLU A 108 -16.86 -0.28 5.63
N VAL A 109 -17.24 -1.14 4.68
CA VAL A 109 -17.72 -0.71 3.36
C VAL A 109 -18.95 -1.52 2.98
N PRO A 110 -19.75 -1.04 2.01
CA PRO A 110 -20.88 -1.84 1.50
C PRO A 110 -20.39 -3.16 0.91
N GLU A 111 -21.26 -4.18 0.92
CA GLU A 111 -20.92 -5.50 0.37
C GLU A 111 -20.52 -5.46 -1.10
N SER A 112 -21.01 -4.47 -1.83
CA SER A 112 -20.68 -4.31 -3.24
C SER A 112 -19.25 -3.82 -3.48
N VAL A 113 -18.55 -3.37 -2.43
CA VAL A 113 -17.19 -2.85 -2.55
C VAL A 113 -16.21 -3.92 -2.10
N LEU A 114 -15.28 -4.26 -2.98
CA LEU A 114 -14.21 -5.21 -2.67
C LEU A 114 -13.06 -4.49 -1.99
N VAL A 115 -12.61 -4.99 -0.85
CA VAL A 115 -11.43 -4.47 -0.16
C VAL A 115 -10.35 -5.53 -0.10
N LYS A 116 -9.18 -5.20 -0.59
CA LYS A 116 -7.99 -6.02 -0.41
C LYS A 116 -7.10 -5.33 0.60
N ASN A 117 -6.78 -6.02 1.69
CA ASN A 117 -5.91 -5.49 2.74
C ASN A 117 -4.49 -5.99 2.54
N GLU A 118 -3.53 -5.07 2.66
CA GLU A 118 -2.11 -5.39 2.70
C GLU A 118 -1.57 -4.94 4.04
N ASP A 119 -1.19 -5.89 4.87
CA ASP A 119 -0.64 -5.55 6.18
C ASP A 119 0.89 -5.69 6.12
N LEU A 120 1.54 -4.61 5.68
CA LEU A 120 2.99 -4.59 5.56
C LEU A 120 3.67 -4.74 6.91
N ALA A 121 3.04 -4.26 7.99
CA ALA A 121 3.62 -4.37 9.32
C ALA A 121 3.68 -5.83 9.76
N VAL A 122 2.62 -6.59 9.54
CA VAL A 122 2.60 -8.01 9.88
C VAL A 122 3.57 -8.78 9.00
N GLU A 123 3.60 -8.51 7.70
CA GLU A 123 4.52 -9.17 6.80
C GLU A 123 5.97 -8.88 7.17
N LEU A 124 6.29 -7.64 7.49
CA LEU A 124 7.63 -7.25 7.90
C LEU A 124 8.01 -7.92 9.23
N ALA A 125 7.08 -7.95 10.19
CA ALA A 125 7.31 -8.62 11.46
C ALA A 125 7.59 -10.11 11.27
N THR A 126 6.85 -10.76 10.38
CA THR A 126 7.06 -12.17 10.04
C THR A 126 8.45 -12.40 9.46
N LEU A 127 8.86 -11.56 8.52
CA LEU A 127 10.19 -11.65 7.92
C LEU A 127 11.29 -11.38 8.93
N SER A 128 11.12 -10.38 9.78
CA SER A 128 12.09 -10.05 10.83
C SER A 128 12.24 -11.20 11.83
N HIS A 129 11.12 -11.81 12.21
CA HIS A 129 11.11 -12.94 13.11
C HIS A 129 11.87 -14.14 12.49
N HIS A 130 11.65 -14.39 11.21
CA HIS A 130 12.33 -15.46 10.49
C HIS A 130 13.83 -15.23 10.43
N ILE A 131 14.26 -14.00 10.18
CA ILE A 131 15.67 -13.63 10.16
C ILE A 131 16.30 -13.84 11.55
N THR A 132 15.60 -13.40 12.61
CA THR A 132 16.08 -13.57 13.99
C THR A 132 16.24 -15.03 14.34
N ARG A 133 15.28 -15.88 13.98
CA ARG A 133 15.39 -17.32 14.21
C ARG A 133 16.58 -17.92 13.49
N ARG A 134 16.85 -17.51 12.27
CA ARG A 134 18.02 -17.99 11.53
C ARG A 134 19.33 -17.55 12.16
N LYS A 135 19.42 -16.33 12.65
CA LYS A 135 20.60 -15.84 13.35
C LYS A 135 20.85 -16.59 14.64
N LEU A 136 19.79 -16.86 15.42
CA LEU A 136 19.94 -17.64 16.64
C LEU A 136 20.39 -19.07 16.36
N SER A 137 19.87 -19.69 15.32
CA SER A 137 20.29 -21.02 14.91
C SER A 137 21.76 -21.04 14.48
N ALA A 138 22.20 -20.03 13.73
CA ALA A 138 23.59 -19.94 13.31
C ALA A 138 24.52 -19.71 14.49
N GLN A 139 24.11 -18.87 15.45
CA GLN A 139 24.90 -18.62 16.66
C GLN A 139 25.00 -19.88 17.54
N ALA A 140 23.92 -20.64 17.65
CA ALA A 140 23.92 -21.87 18.40
C ALA A 140 24.88 -22.92 17.78
N ALA A 141 24.83 -23.06 16.45
CA ALA A 141 25.71 -23.95 15.73
C ALA A 141 27.19 -23.56 15.90
N ASP A 142 27.49 -22.26 15.84
CA ASP A 142 28.82 -21.72 16.01
C ASP A 142 29.33 -21.95 17.44
N ALA A 143 28.44 -21.73 18.43
CA ALA A 143 28.80 -21.99 19.83
C ALA A 143 29.10 -23.47 20.07
N GLU A 144 28.32 -24.38 19.50
CA GLU A 144 28.55 -25.80 19.60
C GLU A 144 29.91 -26.20 18.96
N HIS A 145 30.22 -25.64 17.82
CA HIS A 145 31.46 -25.88 17.12
C HIS A 145 32.66 -25.42 17.94
N LYS A 146 32.59 -24.22 18.53
CA LYS A 146 33.66 -23.72 19.40
C LYS A 146 33.83 -24.56 20.66
N ALA A 147 32.74 -25.02 21.25
CA ALA A 147 32.80 -25.90 22.43
C ALA A 147 33.48 -27.23 22.09
N ALA A 148 33.19 -27.77 20.92
CA ALA A 148 33.81 -29.03 20.48
C ALA A 148 35.31 -28.85 20.23
N GLU A 149 35.74 -27.73 19.66
CA GLU A 149 37.15 -27.44 19.44
C GLU A 149 37.90 -27.29 20.77
N ASN A 150 37.30 -26.61 21.75
CA ASN A 150 37.91 -26.40 23.03
C ASN A 150 38.01 -27.68 23.85
N SER A 151 37.12 -28.63 23.67
CA SER A 151 37.18 -29.91 24.40
C SER A 151 38.11 -30.89 23.76
N GLY A 152 38.51 -30.70 22.51
CA GLY A 152 39.47 -31.55 21.82
C GLY A 152 40.92 -31.13 21.97
N GLY A 153 41.22 -30.06 22.68
CA GLY A 153 42.56 -29.49 22.81
C GLY A 153 43.32 -29.80 24.07
N SER A 154 42.95 -30.83 24.82
CA SER A 154 43.67 -31.21 26.06
C SER A 154 44.57 -32.40 25.86
#